data_3e3f2e5653cb8b4108826297bcef5c2d
#
_entry.id   3e3f2e5653cb8b4108826297bcef5c2d
#
_cell.length_a   1.000
_cell.length_b   1.000
_cell.length_c   1.000
_cell.angle_alpha   90.00
_cell.angle_beta   90.00
_cell.angle_gamma   90.00
#
_symmetry.space_group_name_H-M   'P 1'
#
loop_
_entity.id
_entity.type
_entity.pdbx_description
1 polymer ?
#
loop_
_entity_poly.entity_id
_entity_poly.type
_entity_poly.pdbx_seq_one_letter_code
_entity_poly.pdbx_strand_id
1 'polypeptide(L)'
;KDYWGDTSGGEDEEPTENPNASKPRYIWIDAAANFPDFANSKENIARDLALAKDAGFTDIVVDVRPTTGDVLFKTNLVDQVKFMYAWIGSNYTKVERTATWDYLQAFVDEARKQGLRIHAAINTFVGGNQIDGGTGLLYRDQSKAEWATQMNMQVGITSVMNTSESTKFFNPAHPEVQTFLCDLLKDLAGYDLDGIF
;
A
#
# COMPACT_ATOMS: atom_id res chain seq x y z
N LYS A 1 -48.39 -47.35 2.73
CA LYS A 1 -46.92 -47.43 2.76
C LYS A 1 -46.44 -46.09 3.22
N ASP A 2 -46.19 -45.99 4.51
CA ASP A 2 -45.75 -44.77 5.22
C ASP A 2 -44.29 -44.59 4.96
N TYR A 3 -43.93 -43.41 4.43
CA TYR A 3 -42.57 -42.99 4.09
C TYR A 3 -42.10 -41.88 5.02
N TRP A 4 -42.47 -41.93 6.28
CA TRP A 4 -41.90 -41.03 7.28
C TRP A 4 -41.27 -41.88 8.38
N GLY A 5 -39.94 -42.12 8.24
CA GLY A 5 -39.15 -42.70 9.30
C GLY A 5 -39.06 -41.75 10.47
N ASP A 6 -39.20 -42.36 11.66
CA ASP A 6 -39.01 -41.75 12.96
C ASP A 6 -37.64 -41.08 13.06
N THR A 7 -37.63 -39.75 13.28
CA THR A 7 -36.42 -38.98 13.55
C THR A 7 -36.36 -38.58 15.02
N SER A 8 -36.39 -39.57 15.92
CA SER A 8 -36.04 -39.39 17.33
C SER A 8 -34.61 -39.88 17.57
N GLY A 9 -33.69 -39.06 17.25
CA GLY A 9 -32.25 -39.25 17.52
C GLY A 9 -31.56 -37.89 17.28
N GLY A 10 -31.86 -36.95 18.16
CA GLY A 10 -31.05 -35.72 18.23
C GLY A 10 -29.69 -36.09 18.82
N GLU A 11 -28.74 -36.45 17.99
CA GLU A 11 -27.34 -36.27 18.32
C GLU A 11 -27.11 -34.77 18.38
N ASP A 12 -26.74 -34.25 19.54
CA ASP A 12 -26.22 -32.88 19.69
C ASP A 12 -24.98 -32.80 18.78
N GLU A 13 -25.18 -32.38 17.53
CA GLU A 13 -24.07 -32.00 16.67
C GLU A 13 -23.34 -30.86 17.38
N GLU A 14 -22.13 -31.14 17.90
CA GLU A 14 -21.23 -30.08 18.33
C GLU A 14 -21.16 -29.04 17.21
N PRO A 15 -21.23 -27.74 17.54
CA PRO A 15 -21.20 -26.71 16.53
C PRO A 15 -19.93 -26.89 15.68
N THR A 16 -20.12 -27.31 14.43
CA THR A 16 -19.02 -27.49 13.49
C THR A 16 -18.24 -26.17 13.44
N GLU A 17 -16.97 -26.22 13.86
CA GLU A 17 -16.11 -25.05 13.83
C GLU A 17 -16.23 -24.38 12.44
N ASN A 18 -16.57 -23.11 12.41
CA ASN A 18 -16.66 -22.36 11.15
C ASN A 18 -15.33 -22.50 10.40
N PRO A 19 -15.26 -23.20 9.25
CA PRO A 19 -14.01 -23.45 8.54
C PRO A 19 -13.33 -22.16 8.08
N ASN A 20 -14.03 -21.02 8.18
CA ASN A 20 -13.50 -19.70 7.88
C ASN A 20 -13.05 -18.92 9.13
N ALA A 21 -13.25 -19.46 10.35
CA ALA A 21 -12.90 -18.74 11.58
C ALA A 21 -11.40 -18.44 11.69
N SER A 22 -10.56 -19.30 11.11
CA SER A 22 -9.09 -19.14 11.10
C SER A 22 -8.55 -18.42 9.86
N LYS A 23 -9.41 -18.09 8.88
CA LYS A 23 -8.95 -17.41 7.64
C LYS A 23 -8.63 -15.95 7.92
N PRO A 24 -7.50 -15.45 7.39
CA PRO A 24 -7.17 -14.03 7.51
C PRO A 24 -8.21 -13.17 6.79
N ARG A 25 -8.52 -12.04 7.41
CA ARG A 25 -9.41 -11.01 6.86
C ARG A 25 -8.62 -9.73 6.74
N TYR A 26 -8.32 -9.36 5.51
CA TYR A 26 -7.49 -8.19 5.18
C TYR A 26 -8.36 -6.96 4.99
N ILE A 27 -7.89 -5.82 5.49
CA ILE A 27 -8.35 -4.51 5.09
C ILE A 27 -7.18 -3.75 4.45
N TRP A 28 -7.45 -3.15 3.29
CA TRP A 28 -6.44 -2.40 2.55
C TRP A 28 -6.60 -0.91 2.79
N ILE A 29 -5.49 -0.25 3.12
CA ILE A 29 -5.43 1.19 3.30
C ILE A 29 -4.68 1.77 2.10
N ASP A 30 -5.44 2.34 1.17
CA ASP A 30 -4.92 3.02 -0.01
C ASP A 30 -4.28 4.35 0.38
N ALA A 31 -3.08 4.63 -0.14
CA ALA A 31 -2.35 5.83 0.22
C ALA A 31 -3.05 7.12 -0.21
N ALA A 32 -3.69 7.14 -1.39
CA ALA A 32 -4.37 8.34 -1.87
C ALA A 32 -5.74 8.54 -1.21
N ALA A 33 -6.59 7.49 -1.25
CA ALA A 33 -7.96 7.57 -0.73
C ALA A 33 -8.00 7.87 0.77
N ASN A 34 -7.06 7.32 1.55
CA ASN A 34 -7.02 7.46 3.00
C ASN A 34 -6.01 8.54 3.48
N PHE A 35 -5.34 9.24 2.56
CA PHE A 35 -4.38 10.28 2.93
C PHE A 35 -4.98 11.41 3.76
N PRO A 36 -6.20 11.91 3.46
CA PRO A 36 -6.84 12.94 4.28
C PRO A 36 -7.01 12.55 5.74
N ASP A 37 -7.24 11.27 6.00
CA ASP A 37 -7.48 10.79 7.36
C ASP A 37 -6.19 10.50 8.12
N PHE A 38 -5.18 9.93 7.47
CA PHE A 38 -4.03 9.36 8.16
C PHE A 38 -2.72 10.14 8.01
N ALA A 39 -2.56 10.95 6.96
CA ALA A 39 -1.29 11.62 6.67
C ALA A 39 -0.73 12.43 7.84
N ASN A 40 -1.62 13.04 8.65
CA ASN A 40 -1.27 13.97 9.70
C ASN A 40 -1.86 13.64 11.09
N SER A 41 -2.52 12.49 11.25
CA SER A 41 -3.18 12.12 12.52
C SER A 41 -2.93 10.68 12.93
N LYS A 42 -2.13 10.51 13.98
CA LYS A 42 -1.96 9.20 14.66
C LYS A 42 -3.23 8.77 15.38
N GLU A 43 -4.02 9.72 15.85
CA GLU A 43 -5.28 9.48 16.53
C GLU A 43 -6.30 8.82 15.60
N ASN A 44 -6.35 9.25 14.33
CA ASN A 44 -7.18 8.61 13.31
C ASN A 44 -6.71 7.19 13.01
N ILE A 45 -5.40 6.97 12.91
CA ILE A 45 -4.82 5.61 12.73
C ILE A 45 -5.28 4.72 13.90
N ALA A 46 -5.11 5.17 15.14
CA ALA A 46 -5.48 4.40 16.32
C ALA A 46 -6.98 4.06 16.35
N ARG A 47 -7.83 5.06 16.09
CA ARG A 47 -9.29 4.90 16.05
C ARG A 47 -9.70 3.86 15.00
N ASP A 48 -9.20 3.99 13.78
CA ASP A 48 -9.68 3.19 12.66
C ASP A 48 -9.12 1.76 12.69
N LEU A 49 -7.90 1.57 13.21
CA LEU A 49 -7.40 0.22 13.45
C LEU A 49 -8.18 -0.50 14.58
N ALA A 50 -8.59 0.22 15.63
CA ALA A 50 -9.47 -0.34 16.66
C ALA A 50 -10.82 -0.75 16.06
N LEU A 51 -11.43 0.09 15.22
CA LEU A 51 -12.67 -0.24 14.50
C LEU A 51 -12.50 -1.45 13.57
N ALA A 52 -11.38 -1.53 12.85
CA ALA A 52 -11.07 -2.68 12.01
C ALA A 52 -10.97 -3.97 12.83
N LYS A 53 -10.31 -3.93 13.99
CA LYS A 53 -10.23 -5.06 14.93
C LYS A 53 -11.60 -5.48 15.43
N ASP A 54 -12.43 -4.54 15.86
CA ASP A 54 -13.78 -4.78 16.36
C ASP A 54 -14.70 -5.37 15.28
N ALA A 55 -14.49 -4.95 14.01
CA ALA A 55 -15.18 -5.50 12.84
C ALA A 55 -14.69 -6.89 12.44
N GLY A 56 -13.67 -7.43 13.12
CA GLY A 56 -13.15 -8.78 12.93
C GLY A 56 -12.10 -8.91 11.84
N PHE A 57 -11.48 -7.82 11.36
CA PHE A 57 -10.29 -7.89 10.52
C PHE A 57 -9.11 -8.41 11.34
N THR A 58 -8.24 -9.15 10.68
CA THR A 58 -7.05 -9.77 11.30
C THR A 58 -5.76 -9.17 10.77
N ASP A 59 -5.82 -8.58 9.59
CA ASP A 59 -4.65 -8.11 8.84
C ASP A 59 -4.92 -6.73 8.25
N ILE A 60 -3.95 -5.84 8.39
CA ILE A 60 -3.95 -4.50 7.79
C ILE A 60 -2.89 -4.48 6.69
N VAL A 61 -3.25 -4.03 5.49
CA VAL A 61 -2.31 -3.79 4.40
C VAL A 61 -2.24 -2.30 4.14
N VAL A 62 -1.08 -1.69 4.31
CA VAL A 62 -0.88 -0.25 4.16
C VAL A 62 -0.07 0.03 2.90
N ASP A 63 -0.61 0.79 1.96
CA ASP A 63 0.15 1.29 0.81
C ASP A 63 1.14 2.36 1.29
N VAL A 64 2.42 2.06 1.21
CA VAL A 64 3.52 2.93 1.66
C VAL A 64 4.42 3.39 0.53
N ARG A 65 4.11 3.01 -0.70
CA ARG A 65 4.77 3.52 -1.90
C ARG A 65 3.76 3.69 -3.03
N PRO A 66 3.01 4.82 -2.99
CA PRO A 66 1.96 5.10 -3.97
C PRO A 66 2.53 5.43 -5.36
N THR A 67 1.63 5.69 -6.30
CA THR A 67 1.97 5.98 -7.69
C THR A 67 2.72 7.29 -7.92
N THR A 68 3.00 8.07 -6.88
CA THR A 68 3.93 9.21 -6.92
C THR A 68 5.39 8.78 -7.07
N GLY A 69 5.72 7.53 -6.74
CA GLY A 69 7.08 7.00 -6.71
C GLY A 69 7.86 7.35 -5.45
N ASP A 70 7.31 8.19 -4.59
CA ASP A 70 7.83 8.52 -3.26
C ASP A 70 7.32 7.52 -2.21
N VAL A 71 7.80 7.61 -0.97
CA VAL A 71 7.50 6.63 0.07
C VAL A 71 6.90 7.25 1.33
N LEU A 72 6.26 6.40 2.14
CA LEU A 72 5.70 6.71 3.46
C LEU A 72 6.39 5.88 4.56
N PHE A 73 7.66 5.56 4.36
CA PHE A 73 8.53 4.91 5.34
C PHE A 73 9.94 5.49 5.26
N LYS A 74 10.75 5.31 6.29
CA LYS A 74 12.10 5.89 6.34
C LYS A 74 13.05 5.17 5.40
N THR A 75 13.64 5.92 4.49
CA THR A 75 14.75 5.51 3.63
C THR A 75 15.53 6.77 3.20
N ASN A 76 16.78 6.58 2.80
CA ASN A 76 17.60 7.63 2.17
C ASN A 76 17.66 7.49 0.64
N LEU A 77 16.95 6.52 0.06
CA LEU A 77 17.03 6.19 -1.36
C LEU A 77 16.07 7.02 -2.21
N VAL A 78 14.97 7.47 -1.64
CA VAL A 78 13.92 8.22 -2.30
C VAL A 78 13.23 9.14 -1.29
N ASP A 79 12.61 10.23 -1.80
CA ASP A 79 11.94 11.21 -0.94
C ASP A 79 10.67 10.65 -0.29
N GLN A 80 10.27 11.30 0.81
CA GLN A 80 8.98 11.06 1.46
C GLN A 80 7.85 11.69 0.64
N VAL A 81 6.68 11.03 0.63
CA VAL A 81 5.45 11.62 0.07
C VAL A 81 5.13 12.91 0.80
N LYS A 82 5.06 14.01 0.07
CA LYS A 82 4.74 15.36 0.60
C LYS A 82 3.27 15.70 0.46
N PHE A 83 2.60 15.14 -0.54
CA PHE A 83 1.18 15.35 -0.80
C PHE A 83 0.60 14.18 -1.59
N MET A 84 -0.72 14.05 -1.52
CA MET A 84 -1.52 13.21 -2.41
C MET A 84 -2.76 14.00 -2.84
N TYR A 85 -3.31 13.66 -4.01
CA TYR A 85 -4.64 14.10 -4.38
C TYR A 85 -5.65 13.04 -3.98
N ALA A 86 -6.72 13.48 -3.32
CA ALA A 86 -7.78 12.61 -2.84
C ALA A 86 -9.16 13.23 -3.10
N TRP A 87 -10.17 12.39 -3.20
CA TRP A 87 -11.55 12.83 -3.20
C TRP A 87 -12.01 13.09 -1.77
N ILE A 88 -12.39 14.34 -1.49
CA ILE A 88 -13.02 14.74 -0.23
C ILE A 88 -14.44 15.19 -0.56
N GLY A 89 -15.41 14.30 -0.33
CA GLY A 89 -16.75 14.46 -0.88
C GLY A 89 -16.71 14.44 -2.42
N SER A 90 -17.19 15.52 -3.05
CA SER A 90 -17.18 15.69 -4.51
C SER A 90 -15.94 16.43 -5.05
N ASN A 91 -15.01 16.83 -4.19
CA ASN A 91 -13.86 17.65 -4.57
C ASN A 91 -12.58 16.82 -4.63
N TYR A 92 -11.89 16.86 -5.77
CA TYR A 92 -10.55 16.30 -5.92
C TYR A 92 -9.54 17.31 -5.37
N THR A 93 -8.97 17.02 -4.22
CA THR A 93 -8.26 18.01 -3.39
C THR A 93 -6.82 17.53 -3.15
N LYS A 94 -5.88 18.47 -3.25
CA LYS A 94 -4.51 18.25 -2.82
C LYS A 94 -4.45 18.30 -1.30
N VAL A 95 -3.96 17.22 -0.70
CA VAL A 95 -3.74 17.10 0.74
C VAL A 95 -2.25 17.02 1.00
N GLU A 96 -1.74 17.94 1.80
CA GLU A 96 -0.31 17.98 2.16
C GLU A 96 -0.05 17.19 3.44
N ARG A 97 1.09 16.50 3.47
CA ARG A 97 1.59 15.88 4.68
C ARG A 97 2.57 16.84 5.37
N THR A 98 2.19 17.28 6.55
CA THR A 98 3.00 18.17 7.39
C THR A 98 3.60 17.44 8.59
N ALA A 99 3.13 16.24 8.88
CA ALA A 99 3.63 15.40 9.96
C ALA A 99 5.09 14.99 9.71
N THR A 100 5.89 15.00 10.78
CA THR A 100 7.33 14.63 10.74
C THR A 100 7.60 13.22 11.27
N TRP A 101 6.58 12.58 11.88
CA TRP A 101 6.68 11.20 12.36
C TRP A 101 6.65 10.20 11.20
N ASP A 102 7.19 9.01 11.43
CA ASP A 102 7.22 7.93 10.46
C ASP A 102 5.82 7.32 10.29
N TYR A 103 5.27 7.44 9.06
CA TYR A 103 3.91 7.00 8.74
C TYR A 103 3.74 5.48 8.94
N LEU A 104 4.63 4.69 8.34
CA LEU A 104 4.56 3.23 8.47
C LEU A 104 4.74 2.79 9.92
N GLN A 105 5.71 3.37 10.64
CA GLN A 105 5.92 3.01 12.04
C GLN A 105 4.70 3.30 12.91
N ALA A 106 3.96 4.37 12.63
CA ALA A 106 2.73 4.67 13.37
C ALA A 106 1.66 3.57 13.17
N PHE A 107 1.53 3.04 11.94
CA PHE A 107 0.66 1.90 11.67
C PHE A 107 1.16 0.61 12.33
N VAL A 108 2.46 0.34 12.28
CA VAL A 108 3.07 -0.84 12.93
C VAL A 108 2.79 -0.82 14.43
N ASP A 109 3.10 0.29 15.09
CA ASP A 109 2.91 0.43 16.55
C ASP A 109 1.45 0.20 16.95
N GLU A 110 0.52 0.80 16.23
CA GLU A 110 -0.90 0.66 16.56
C GLU A 110 -1.45 -0.72 16.20
N ALA A 111 -1.05 -1.30 15.07
CA ALA A 111 -1.45 -2.65 14.70
C ALA A 111 -0.99 -3.68 15.75
N ARG A 112 0.26 -3.59 16.24
CA ARG A 112 0.78 -4.45 17.30
C ARG A 112 -0.01 -4.28 18.60
N LYS A 113 -0.31 -3.04 18.98
CA LYS A 113 -1.12 -2.74 20.17
C LYS A 113 -2.53 -3.36 20.09
N GLN A 114 -3.15 -3.37 18.89
CA GLN A 114 -4.47 -3.96 18.65
C GLN A 114 -4.42 -5.48 18.42
N GLY A 115 -3.24 -6.09 18.34
CA GLY A 115 -3.08 -7.51 18.02
C GLY A 115 -3.49 -7.84 16.59
N LEU A 116 -3.26 -6.88 15.64
CA LEU A 116 -3.45 -7.05 14.20
C LEU A 116 -2.11 -7.38 13.54
N ARG A 117 -2.15 -8.18 12.49
CA ARG A 117 -1.01 -8.32 11.58
C ARG A 117 -0.92 -7.11 10.68
N ILE A 118 0.29 -6.70 10.36
CA ILE A 118 0.57 -5.51 9.54
C ILE A 118 1.44 -5.88 8.35
N HIS A 119 1.02 -5.43 7.18
CA HIS A 119 1.71 -5.65 5.91
C HIS A 119 1.89 -4.32 5.21
N ALA A 120 3.03 -4.14 4.55
CA ALA A 120 3.25 -3.00 3.67
C ALA A 120 2.97 -3.38 2.22
N ALA A 121 2.31 -2.48 1.49
CA ALA A 121 2.15 -2.60 0.05
C ALA A 121 2.97 -1.53 -0.67
N ILE A 122 3.53 -1.91 -1.82
CA ILE A 122 4.32 -1.00 -2.66
C ILE A 122 3.98 -1.15 -4.13
N ASN A 123 3.97 -0.04 -4.86
CA ASN A 123 3.98 -0.04 -6.32
C ASN A 123 5.44 -0.16 -6.79
N THR A 124 5.93 -1.39 -6.91
CA THR A 124 7.36 -1.74 -7.01
C THR A 124 8.10 -0.98 -8.11
N PHE A 125 7.54 -0.92 -9.32
CA PHE A 125 8.23 -0.35 -10.48
C PHE A 125 7.86 1.10 -10.78
N VAL A 126 7.11 1.77 -9.94
CA VAL A 126 6.83 3.19 -10.14
C VAL A 126 8.08 4.02 -9.86
N GLY A 127 8.55 4.75 -10.85
CA GLY A 127 9.71 5.64 -10.75
C GLY A 127 9.34 7.11 -10.60
N GLY A 128 8.08 7.47 -10.83
CA GLY A 128 7.59 8.83 -10.71
C GLY A 128 6.20 9.04 -11.30
N ASN A 129 5.69 10.25 -11.15
CA ASN A 129 4.41 10.69 -11.72
C ASN A 129 4.53 12.14 -12.19
N GLN A 130 3.87 12.48 -13.29
CA GLN A 130 3.93 13.84 -13.87
C GLN A 130 3.13 14.90 -13.07
N ILE A 131 2.41 14.49 -12.04
CA ILE A 131 1.58 15.38 -11.22
C ILE A 131 2.41 16.52 -10.62
N ASP A 132 1.88 17.73 -10.62
CA ASP A 132 2.50 18.93 -10.06
C ASP A 132 3.95 19.20 -10.56
N GLY A 133 4.22 18.88 -11.81
CA GLY A 133 5.54 19.08 -12.43
C GLY A 133 6.51 17.92 -12.21
N GLY A 134 6.06 16.86 -11.56
CA GLY A 134 6.82 15.63 -11.42
C GLY A 134 7.18 15.26 -9.98
N THR A 135 6.91 14.00 -9.64
CA THR A 135 7.27 13.36 -8.37
C THR A 135 8.10 12.12 -8.64
N GLY A 136 8.76 11.60 -7.63
CA GLY A 136 9.55 10.39 -7.73
C GLY A 136 10.94 10.59 -8.34
N LEU A 137 11.73 9.54 -8.28
CA LEU A 137 13.15 9.58 -8.61
C LEU A 137 13.41 9.96 -10.08
N LEU A 138 12.58 9.46 -11.02
CA LEU A 138 12.75 9.74 -12.46
C LEU A 138 12.56 11.22 -12.83
N TYR A 139 11.85 12.00 -12.01
CA TYR A 139 11.71 13.44 -12.22
C TYR A 139 12.77 14.26 -11.48
N ARG A 140 13.25 13.77 -10.35
CA ARG A 140 14.21 14.51 -9.50
C ARG A 140 15.66 14.30 -9.88
N ASP A 141 15.99 13.15 -10.43
CA ASP A 141 17.38 12.81 -10.78
C ASP A 141 17.52 12.44 -12.26
N GLN A 142 17.94 13.42 -13.06
CA GLN A 142 18.14 13.22 -14.49
C GLN A 142 19.25 12.21 -14.82
N SER A 143 20.16 11.92 -13.90
CA SER A 143 21.16 10.86 -14.08
C SER A 143 20.52 9.46 -14.13
N LYS A 144 19.27 9.33 -13.73
CA LYS A 144 18.47 8.09 -13.74
C LYS A 144 17.57 7.96 -14.99
N ALA A 145 17.75 8.80 -16.00
CA ALA A 145 16.91 8.77 -17.20
C ALA A 145 16.86 7.39 -17.88
N GLU A 146 17.95 6.64 -17.86
CA GLU A 146 18.04 5.30 -18.45
C GLU A 146 17.31 4.22 -17.60
N TRP A 147 16.94 4.56 -16.38
CA TRP A 147 16.15 3.66 -15.53
C TRP A 147 14.68 3.58 -15.96
N ALA A 148 14.21 4.57 -16.74
CA ALA A 148 12.83 4.61 -17.22
C ALA A 148 12.58 3.49 -18.23
N THR A 149 11.40 2.86 -18.13
CA THR A 149 10.98 1.88 -19.13
C THR A 149 10.79 2.51 -20.50
N GLN A 150 10.87 1.69 -21.55
CA GLN A 150 10.65 2.08 -22.93
C GLN A 150 9.29 1.60 -23.40
N MET A 151 8.64 2.41 -24.22
CA MET A 151 7.35 2.08 -24.85
C MET A 151 7.50 1.98 -26.36
N ASN A 152 6.86 0.97 -26.93
CA ASN A 152 6.76 0.84 -28.39
C ASN A 152 5.57 1.67 -28.88
N MET A 153 5.85 2.73 -29.57
CA MET A 153 4.87 3.66 -30.15
C MET A 153 4.82 3.48 -31.67
N GLN A 154 3.80 4.03 -32.32
CA GLN A 154 3.66 3.99 -33.80
C GLN A 154 4.90 4.58 -34.53
N VAL A 155 5.57 5.51 -33.90
CA VAL A 155 6.76 6.19 -34.44
C VAL A 155 8.09 5.55 -34.01
N GLY A 156 8.04 4.43 -33.30
CA GLY A 156 9.22 3.73 -32.79
C GLY A 156 9.26 3.62 -31.26
N ILE A 157 10.41 3.20 -30.74
CA ILE A 157 10.63 3.04 -29.30
C ILE A 157 10.94 4.39 -28.67
N THR A 158 10.27 4.73 -27.57
CA THR A 158 10.52 5.95 -26.80
C THR A 158 10.51 5.68 -25.30
N SER A 159 11.23 6.51 -24.55
CA SER A 159 11.15 6.47 -23.07
C SER A 159 9.74 6.84 -22.61
N VAL A 160 9.24 6.15 -21.57
CA VAL A 160 7.96 6.51 -20.92
C VAL A 160 7.94 7.96 -20.45
N MET A 161 9.10 8.55 -20.18
CA MET A 161 9.23 9.97 -19.79
C MET A 161 8.75 10.94 -20.89
N ASN A 162 8.80 10.53 -22.15
CA ASN A 162 8.40 11.33 -23.32
C ASN A 162 6.97 11.03 -23.78
N THR A 163 6.17 10.35 -22.96
CA THR A 163 4.79 10.00 -23.27
C THR A 163 3.81 10.78 -22.40
N SER A 164 2.52 10.71 -22.73
CA SER A 164 1.44 11.30 -21.93
C SER A 164 1.04 10.45 -20.71
N GLU A 165 1.68 9.31 -20.49
CA GLU A 165 1.41 8.46 -19.33
C GLU A 165 1.73 9.22 -18.04
N SER A 166 0.75 9.32 -17.14
CA SER A 166 0.91 10.04 -15.87
C SER A 166 1.93 9.39 -14.97
N THR A 167 1.87 8.07 -14.83
CA THR A 167 2.80 7.28 -14.03
C THR A 167 3.98 6.85 -14.88
N LYS A 168 5.18 7.07 -14.38
CA LYS A 168 6.44 6.70 -15.02
C LYS A 168 7.04 5.49 -14.35
N PHE A 169 7.35 4.44 -15.12
CA PHE A 169 7.82 3.18 -14.60
C PHE A 169 9.31 2.97 -14.83
N PHE A 170 9.95 2.30 -13.88
CA PHE A 170 11.30 1.79 -14.03
C PHE A 170 11.34 0.60 -15.00
N ASN A 171 12.46 0.46 -15.70
CA ASN A 171 12.78 -0.73 -16.47
C ASN A 171 13.22 -1.87 -15.51
N PRO A 172 12.44 -2.94 -15.34
CA PRO A 172 12.77 -4.01 -14.42
C PRO A 172 14.02 -4.81 -14.83
N ALA A 173 14.45 -4.73 -16.08
CA ALA A 173 15.65 -5.38 -16.58
C ALA A 173 16.93 -4.56 -16.34
N HIS A 174 16.83 -3.30 -15.91
CA HIS A 174 17.99 -2.45 -15.66
C HIS A 174 18.70 -2.88 -14.37
N PRO A 175 20.01 -3.23 -14.38
CA PRO A 175 20.69 -3.76 -13.20
C PRO A 175 20.68 -2.82 -11.99
N GLU A 176 20.87 -1.50 -12.21
CA GLU A 176 20.84 -0.52 -11.13
C GLU A 176 19.43 -0.35 -10.54
N VAL A 177 18.36 -0.50 -11.36
CA VAL A 177 16.98 -0.52 -10.86
C VAL A 177 16.76 -1.72 -9.94
N GLN A 178 17.25 -2.89 -10.33
CA GLN A 178 17.17 -4.10 -9.49
C GLN A 178 17.89 -3.90 -8.16
N THR A 179 19.09 -3.33 -8.17
CA THR A 179 19.86 -3.02 -6.96
C THR A 179 19.10 -2.02 -6.09
N PHE A 180 18.63 -0.92 -6.67
CA PHE A 180 17.84 0.10 -5.97
C PHE A 180 16.60 -0.50 -5.30
N LEU A 181 15.84 -1.33 -6.03
CA LEU A 181 14.63 -1.94 -5.48
C LEU A 181 14.94 -2.94 -4.37
N CYS A 182 16.02 -3.73 -4.50
CA CYS A 182 16.48 -4.61 -3.42
C CYS A 182 16.88 -3.82 -2.17
N ASP A 183 17.55 -2.70 -2.32
CA ASP A 183 17.96 -1.87 -1.19
C ASP A 183 16.75 -1.18 -0.54
N LEU A 184 15.78 -0.73 -1.35
CA LEU A 184 14.52 -0.18 -0.85
C LEU A 184 13.72 -1.22 -0.05
N LEU A 185 13.67 -2.47 -0.53
CA LEU A 185 13.03 -3.58 0.19
C LEU A 185 13.75 -3.95 1.48
N LYS A 186 15.09 -3.81 1.55
CA LYS A 186 15.85 -4.01 2.80
C LYS A 186 15.47 -2.96 3.85
N ASP A 187 15.35 -1.69 3.45
CA ASP A 187 14.91 -0.64 4.36
C ASP A 187 13.49 -0.92 4.88
N LEU A 188 12.59 -1.34 3.99
CA LEU A 188 11.22 -1.71 4.36
C LEU A 188 11.17 -2.93 5.28
N ALA A 189 12.00 -3.94 5.03
CA ALA A 189 12.11 -5.15 5.85
C ALA A 189 12.71 -4.87 7.26
N GLY A 190 13.24 -3.69 7.50
CA GLY A 190 13.67 -3.22 8.82
C GLY A 190 12.52 -2.93 9.78
N TYR A 191 11.30 -2.81 9.30
CA TYR A 191 10.10 -2.65 10.11
C TYR A 191 9.58 -4.00 10.60
N ASP A 192 8.89 -4.01 11.75
CA ASP A 192 8.22 -5.20 12.28
C ASP A 192 6.94 -5.50 11.48
N LEU A 193 7.09 -6.05 10.27
CA LEU A 193 6.02 -6.39 9.34
C LEU A 193 5.78 -7.89 9.30
N ASP A 194 4.54 -8.29 9.06
CA ASP A 194 4.15 -9.69 8.80
C ASP A 194 4.27 -10.06 7.31
N GLY A 195 4.35 -9.08 6.42
CA GLY A 195 4.53 -9.29 4.99
C GLY A 195 4.67 -8.01 4.17
N ILE A 196 5.03 -8.18 2.91
CA ILE A 196 5.13 -7.12 1.88
C ILE A 196 4.36 -7.59 0.66
N PHE A 197 3.51 -6.70 0.11
CA PHE A 197 2.72 -6.89 -1.11
C PHE A 197 3.25 -6.03 -2.25
#